data_7256b7a5a480e6fdac2440796c6dad55
#
_entry.id   7256b7a5a480e6fdac2440796c6dad55
#
_cell.length_a   1.000
_cell.length_b   1.000
_cell.length_c   1.000
_cell.angle_alpha   90.00
_cell.angle_beta   90.00
_cell.angle_gamma   90.00
#
_symmetry.space_group_name_H-M   'P 1'
#
loop_
_entity.id
_entity.type
_entity.pdbx_description
1 polymer ?
#
loop_
_entity_poly.entity_id
_entity_poly.type
_entity_poly.pdbx_seq_one_letter_code
_entity_poly.pdbx_strand_id
1 'polypeptide(L)'
;MPRAALIFLLITAGLSAAEQARPLKVRWAEALGSPSSAFFAGAPPSELVESFETPDFKAQLFRQQTDKATWQRILLMKPKRLEGRTAGVVVPFYDPDRMCGYDLKTKQRLGPERNTAFFALHLVRQGYVVAAVEAYPFNLLTPEEQKASKGGMGVWRDAASKLARQEPGWTGMGRLTHDTRRAADLLAADTQVDPARLAVMGHSLGGKMAFYAGCLDPRFKAIVASDFGLAWDSSNWGDAWYFGDKLKAMRADGLSQEQLLAVTSTPFFLIAGQYDSQASAGPMLESARKVRASQGQGDGLVMFDHHSGHQPTWPSLKAAYAWLARRMDMPAPDFAHLDALAGEQAAAGK
;
A
#
# COMPACT_ATOMS: atom_id res chain seq x y z
N MET A 1 2.63 21.09 -60.60
CA MET A 1 2.71 19.91 -59.74
C MET A 1 2.16 20.28 -58.39
N PRO A 2 0.98 19.83 -57.96
CA PRO A 2 0.42 20.15 -56.63
C PRO A 2 0.99 19.21 -55.55
N ARG A 3 1.48 19.76 -54.48
CA ARG A 3 1.91 19.04 -53.27
C ARG A 3 0.68 18.53 -52.53
N ALA A 4 0.53 17.20 -52.46
CA ALA A 4 -0.44 16.55 -51.60
C ALA A 4 0.01 16.70 -50.13
N ALA A 5 -0.76 17.41 -49.33
CA ALA A 5 -0.61 17.46 -47.88
C ALA A 5 -1.24 16.19 -47.28
N LEU A 6 -0.39 15.32 -46.76
CA LEU A 6 -0.81 14.14 -46.01
C LEU A 6 -1.27 14.60 -44.60
N ILE A 7 -2.59 14.67 -44.41
CA ILE A 7 -3.18 14.91 -43.08
C ILE A 7 -3.13 13.60 -42.30
N PHE A 8 -2.20 13.51 -41.35
CA PHE A 8 -2.21 12.46 -40.34
C PHE A 8 -3.38 12.72 -39.36
N LEU A 9 -4.48 12.02 -39.55
CA LEU A 9 -5.54 11.94 -38.53
C LEU A 9 -5.00 11.07 -37.39
N LEU A 10 -4.60 11.72 -36.30
CA LEU A 10 -4.38 11.07 -35.01
C LEU A 10 -5.77 10.66 -34.46
N ILE A 11 -6.16 9.42 -34.71
CA ILE A 11 -7.30 8.80 -34.05
C ILE A 11 -6.88 8.52 -32.61
N THR A 12 -7.17 9.45 -31.71
CA THR A 12 -7.24 9.14 -30.27
C THR A 12 -8.50 8.32 -30.09
N ALA A 13 -8.36 7.00 -30.05
CA ALA A 13 -9.47 6.11 -29.68
C ALA A 13 -9.81 6.35 -28.22
N GLY A 14 -10.75 7.26 -27.96
CA GLY A 14 -11.43 7.36 -26.68
C GLY A 14 -12.29 6.12 -26.46
N LEU A 15 -12.47 5.72 -25.19
CA LEU A 15 -13.36 4.62 -24.82
C LEU A 15 -14.76 4.86 -25.42
N SER A 16 -15.39 3.78 -25.86
CA SER A 16 -16.79 3.82 -26.30
C SER A 16 -17.71 4.24 -25.13
N ALA A 17 -18.86 4.81 -25.43
CA ALA A 17 -19.85 5.18 -24.40
C ALA A 17 -20.24 3.98 -23.51
N ALA A 18 -20.23 2.76 -24.04
CA ALA A 18 -20.51 1.53 -23.30
C ALA A 18 -19.37 1.19 -22.29
N GLU A 19 -18.11 1.44 -22.65
CA GLU A 19 -16.97 1.25 -21.76
C GLU A 19 -16.93 2.30 -20.64
N GLN A 20 -17.32 3.54 -20.92
CA GLN A 20 -17.43 4.60 -19.91
C GLN A 20 -18.57 4.34 -18.91
N ALA A 21 -19.63 3.62 -19.31
CA ALA A 21 -20.75 3.25 -18.44
C ALA A 21 -20.41 2.11 -17.46
N ARG A 22 -19.25 1.43 -17.60
CA ARG A 22 -18.85 0.34 -16.69
C ARG A 22 -18.49 0.89 -15.31
N PRO A 23 -18.80 0.17 -14.20
CA PRO A 23 -18.45 0.61 -12.87
C PRO A 23 -16.97 0.92 -12.72
N LEU A 24 -16.64 2.06 -12.13
CA LEU A 24 -15.27 2.56 -12.06
C LEU A 24 -14.30 1.57 -11.39
N LYS A 25 -14.74 0.86 -10.34
CA LYS A 25 -13.92 -0.19 -9.70
C LYS A 25 -13.58 -1.34 -10.63
N VAL A 26 -14.48 -1.69 -11.55
CA VAL A 26 -14.23 -2.73 -12.58
C VAL A 26 -13.19 -2.23 -13.56
N ARG A 27 -13.32 -1.00 -14.05
CA ARG A 27 -12.31 -0.38 -14.94
C ARG A 27 -10.92 -0.31 -14.29
N TRP A 28 -10.85 0.02 -13.01
CA TRP A 28 -9.59 0.00 -12.25
C TRP A 28 -9.02 -1.41 -12.10
N ALA A 29 -9.85 -2.40 -11.78
CA ALA A 29 -9.40 -3.80 -11.69
C ALA A 29 -8.83 -4.30 -13.02
N GLU A 30 -9.44 -3.96 -14.14
CA GLU A 30 -8.96 -4.28 -15.49
C GLU A 30 -7.67 -3.54 -15.85
N ALA A 31 -7.56 -2.25 -15.51
CA ALA A 31 -6.37 -1.46 -15.76
C ALA A 31 -5.15 -1.98 -14.96
N LEU A 32 -5.37 -2.38 -13.72
CA LEU A 32 -4.35 -3.04 -12.89
C LEU A 32 -3.99 -4.41 -13.44
N GLY A 33 -4.98 -5.14 -13.96
CA GLY A 33 -4.83 -6.50 -14.43
C GLY A 33 -4.77 -7.52 -13.28
N SER A 34 -4.62 -8.76 -13.66
CA SER A 34 -4.51 -9.91 -12.75
C SER A 34 -3.61 -10.97 -13.37
N PRO A 35 -3.09 -11.93 -12.60
CA PRO A 35 -2.37 -13.05 -13.18
C PRO A 35 -3.28 -13.85 -14.13
N SER A 36 -2.69 -14.39 -15.18
CA SER A 36 -3.40 -15.14 -16.24
C SER A 36 -4.10 -16.42 -15.74
N SER A 37 -3.67 -16.96 -14.62
CA SER A 37 -4.34 -18.06 -13.96
C SER A 37 -5.08 -17.56 -12.73
N ALA A 38 -6.40 -17.85 -12.63
CA ALA A 38 -7.15 -17.75 -11.38
C ALA A 38 -6.58 -18.79 -10.38
N PHE A 39 -5.39 -18.49 -9.86
CA PHE A 39 -4.56 -19.47 -9.14
C PHE A 39 -5.16 -19.85 -7.79
N PHE A 40 -6.01 -18.98 -7.21
CA PHE A 40 -6.57 -19.20 -5.89
C PHE A 40 -8.09 -19.07 -5.88
N ALA A 41 -8.77 -20.19 -5.77
CA ALA A 41 -10.19 -20.23 -5.39
C ALA A 41 -10.41 -20.00 -3.88
N GLY A 42 -9.33 -19.90 -3.08
CA GLY A 42 -9.35 -19.76 -1.62
C GLY A 42 -8.12 -19.05 -1.07
N ALA A 43 -7.86 -19.21 0.23
CA ALA A 43 -6.66 -18.69 0.86
C ALA A 43 -5.39 -19.28 0.20
N PRO A 44 -4.38 -18.46 -0.10
CA PRO A 44 -3.17 -18.94 -0.75
C PRO A 44 -2.37 -19.84 0.20
N PRO A 45 -1.64 -20.84 -0.32
CA PRO A 45 -0.70 -21.63 0.45
C PRO A 45 0.28 -20.71 1.19
N SER A 46 0.47 -20.98 2.47
CA SER A 46 1.37 -20.21 3.33
C SER A 46 2.19 -21.18 4.18
N GLU A 47 3.50 -20.97 4.22
CA GLU A 47 4.47 -21.79 4.94
C GLU A 47 5.09 -20.97 6.06
N LEU A 48 5.06 -21.46 7.28
CA LEU A 48 5.79 -20.87 8.39
C LEU A 48 7.28 -21.16 8.22
N VAL A 49 8.07 -20.10 8.08
CA VAL A 49 9.53 -20.21 7.95
C VAL A 49 10.21 -20.18 9.32
N GLU A 50 9.78 -19.25 10.18
CA GLU A 50 10.40 -19.01 11.48
C GLU A 50 9.41 -18.38 12.46
N SER A 51 9.54 -18.73 13.73
CA SER A 51 8.90 -18.00 14.84
C SER A 51 9.95 -17.47 15.78
N PHE A 52 9.83 -16.20 16.19
CA PHE A 52 10.76 -15.56 17.12
C PHE A 52 10.05 -14.50 17.97
N GLU A 53 10.75 -14.03 18.98
CA GLU A 53 10.30 -12.92 19.80
C GLU A 53 11.36 -11.83 19.86
N THR A 54 10.90 -10.59 19.97
CA THR A 54 11.69 -9.42 20.26
C THR A 54 11.25 -8.82 21.60
N PRO A 55 11.94 -7.81 22.14
CA PRO A 55 11.41 -7.06 23.29
C PRO A 55 10.01 -6.50 23.04
N ASP A 56 9.64 -6.22 21.78
CA ASP A 56 8.44 -5.48 21.40
C ASP A 56 7.26 -6.35 21.00
N PHE A 57 7.49 -7.50 20.36
CA PHE A 57 6.44 -8.33 19.76
C PHE A 57 6.84 -9.80 19.66
N LYS A 58 5.84 -10.66 19.45
CA LYS A 58 5.98 -12.00 18.94
C LYS A 58 5.82 -11.99 17.44
N ALA A 59 6.61 -12.78 16.71
CA ALA A 59 6.60 -12.78 15.27
C ALA A 59 6.61 -14.19 14.67
N GLN A 60 5.97 -14.31 13.53
CA GLN A 60 6.01 -15.44 12.64
C GLN A 60 6.34 -14.96 11.23
N LEU A 61 7.43 -15.43 10.67
CA LEU A 61 7.80 -15.15 9.29
C LEU A 61 7.21 -16.24 8.40
N PHE A 62 6.37 -15.83 7.46
CA PHE A 62 5.76 -16.71 6.47
C PHE A 62 6.33 -16.47 5.09
N ARG A 63 6.32 -17.54 4.27
CA ARG A 63 6.27 -17.45 2.82
C ARG A 63 4.84 -17.75 2.39
N GLN A 64 4.27 -16.87 1.58
CA GLN A 64 2.93 -17.03 1.04
C GLN A 64 2.98 -17.01 -0.49
N GLN A 65 2.34 -17.97 -1.13
CA GLN A 65 2.27 -18.01 -2.57
C GLN A 65 1.35 -16.91 -3.11
N THR A 66 1.83 -16.09 -4.03
CA THR A 66 1.08 -14.94 -4.59
C THR A 66 0.64 -15.16 -6.03
N ASP A 67 1.33 -16.03 -6.75
CA ASP A 67 0.94 -16.55 -8.06
C ASP A 67 1.51 -17.96 -8.25
N LYS A 68 1.37 -18.52 -9.45
CA LYS A 68 1.78 -19.90 -9.76
C LYS A 68 3.24 -20.22 -9.43
N ALA A 69 4.12 -19.23 -9.50
CA ALA A 69 5.57 -19.42 -9.37
C ALA A 69 6.20 -18.61 -8.26
N THR A 70 5.49 -17.63 -7.68
CA THR A 70 6.08 -16.62 -6.80
C THR A 70 5.56 -16.72 -5.38
N TRP A 71 6.48 -16.54 -4.43
CA TRP A 71 6.23 -16.52 -2.99
C TRP A 71 6.72 -15.20 -2.41
N GLN A 72 5.87 -14.54 -1.63
CA GLN A 72 6.22 -13.33 -0.90
C GLN A 72 6.52 -13.63 0.57
N ARG A 73 7.34 -12.79 1.19
CA ARG A 73 7.58 -12.84 2.63
C ARG A 73 6.54 -11.97 3.35
N ILE A 74 5.98 -12.52 4.42
CA ILE A 74 5.07 -11.79 5.31
C ILE A 74 5.54 -12.01 6.73
N LEU A 75 5.79 -10.93 7.46
CA LEU A 75 6.03 -10.96 8.89
C LEU A 75 4.71 -10.71 9.61
N LEU A 76 4.15 -11.75 10.23
CA LEU A 76 2.99 -11.62 11.10
C LEU A 76 3.48 -11.29 12.51
N MET A 77 3.11 -10.10 13.00
CA MET A 77 3.53 -9.57 14.29
C MET A 77 2.32 -9.52 15.24
N LYS A 78 2.53 -9.96 16.47
CA LYS A 78 1.50 -9.98 17.52
C LYS A 78 1.99 -9.24 18.76
N PRO A 79 1.12 -8.53 19.46
CA PRO A 79 1.44 -7.97 20.78
C PRO A 79 2.01 -9.04 21.71
N LYS A 80 2.92 -8.67 22.59
CA LYS A 80 3.49 -9.59 23.61
C LYS A 80 2.40 -10.21 24.48
N ARG A 81 1.37 -9.42 24.80
CA ARG A 81 0.18 -9.84 25.51
C ARG A 81 -1.03 -9.52 24.62
N LEU A 82 -1.76 -10.52 24.26
CA LEU A 82 -2.98 -10.39 23.48
C LEU A 82 -4.01 -11.38 24.00
N GLU A 83 -5.10 -10.84 24.51
CA GLU A 83 -6.25 -11.61 24.98
C GLU A 83 -7.38 -11.50 23.97
N GLY A 84 -7.91 -12.64 23.53
CA GLY A 84 -8.99 -12.68 22.56
C GLY A 84 -8.60 -12.23 21.16
N ARG A 85 -9.57 -11.67 20.43
CA ARG A 85 -9.40 -11.17 19.05
C ARG A 85 -9.23 -9.66 19.04
N THR A 86 -8.36 -9.18 18.17
CA THR A 86 -8.13 -7.76 17.93
C THR A 86 -8.22 -7.41 16.46
N ALA A 87 -8.17 -6.12 16.13
CA ALA A 87 -8.10 -5.66 14.75
C ALA A 87 -6.76 -6.03 14.09
N GLY A 88 -6.80 -6.28 12.78
CA GLY A 88 -5.63 -6.60 11.97
C GLY A 88 -5.26 -5.46 11.01
N VAL A 89 -3.94 -5.24 10.81
CA VAL A 89 -3.47 -4.23 9.86
C VAL A 89 -2.43 -4.83 8.91
N VAL A 90 -2.64 -4.69 7.61
CA VAL A 90 -1.62 -4.99 6.59
C VAL A 90 -0.74 -3.75 6.41
N VAL A 91 0.57 -3.95 6.49
CA VAL A 91 1.57 -2.86 6.33
C VAL A 91 2.53 -3.23 5.19
N PRO A 92 2.20 -2.85 3.94
CA PRO A 92 3.06 -3.10 2.79
C PRO A 92 4.20 -2.09 2.69
N PHE A 93 5.38 -2.56 2.24
CA PHE A 93 6.51 -1.70 1.87
C PHE A 93 7.52 -2.47 1.00
N TYR A 94 8.76 -1.95 0.87
CA TYR A 94 9.84 -2.64 0.15
C TYR A 94 10.15 -4.02 0.76
N ASP A 95 10.25 -4.07 2.07
CA ASP A 95 10.51 -5.28 2.86
C ASP A 95 9.90 -5.14 4.27
N PRO A 96 9.64 -6.26 4.96
CA PRO A 96 9.11 -6.25 6.32
C PRO A 96 10.04 -5.63 7.37
N ASP A 97 11.36 -5.73 7.17
CA ASP A 97 12.39 -5.22 8.10
C ASP A 97 12.17 -3.74 8.39
N ARG A 98 11.99 -2.94 7.32
CA ARG A 98 11.78 -1.49 7.43
C ARG A 98 10.50 -1.09 8.12
N MET A 99 9.50 -1.97 8.14
CA MET A 99 8.23 -1.68 8.80
C MET A 99 8.19 -2.15 10.24
N CYS A 100 8.86 -3.27 10.55
CA CYS A 100 8.92 -3.81 11.91
C CYS A 100 9.99 -3.17 12.79
N GLY A 101 10.92 -2.40 12.22
CA GLY A 101 12.01 -1.75 12.93
C GLY A 101 13.11 -2.69 13.44
N TYR A 102 13.19 -3.89 12.85
CA TYR A 102 14.18 -4.91 13.17
C TYR A 102 14.75 -5.51 11.89
N ASP A 103 16.02 -5.80 11.88
CA ASP A 103 16.67 -6.65 10.89
C ASP A 103 16.23 -8.10 11.14
N LEU A 104 15.51 -8.70 10.18
CA LEU A 104 14.93 -10.03 10.36
C LEU A 104 15.97 -11.16 10.34
N LYS A 105 17.19 -10.90 9.87
CA LYS A 105 18.28 -11.88 9.88
C LYS A 105 18.97 -11.91 11.24
N THR A 106 19.30 -10.72 11.79
CA THR A 106 20.02 -10.60 13.05
C THR A 106 19.13 -10.46 14.27
N LYS A 107 17.85 -10.16 14.08
CA LYS A 107 16.84 -9.83 15.11
C LYS A 107 17.21 -8.59 15.94
N GLN A 108 18.13 -7.77 15.44
CA GLN A 108 18.54 -6.53 16.08
C GLN A 108 17.67 -5.37 15.61
N ARG A 109 17.46 -4.41 16.47
CA ARG A 109 16.72 -3.21 16.18
C ARG A 109 17.47 -2.33 15.17
N LEU A 110 16.73 -1.78 14.20
CA LEU A 110 17.26 -0.80 13.25
C LEU A 110 17.47 0.56 13.93
N GLY A 111 18.33 1.39 13.33
CA GLY A 111 18.68 2.69 13.85
C GLY A 111 17.49 3.65 14.01
N PRO A 112 17.60 4.60 14.96
CA PRO A 112 16.51 5.49 15.36
C PRO A 112 16.15 6.54 14.30
N GLU A 113 16.98 6.79 13.31
CA GLU A 113 16.76 7.75 12.24
C GLU A 113 15.50 7.45 11.41
N ARG A 114 15.03 6.19 11.43
CA ARG A 114 13.83 5.72 10.71
C ARG A 114 12.63 5.49 11.60
N ASN A 115 12.67 5.88 12.86
CA ASN A 115 11.63 5.58 13.83
C ASN A 115 10.22 5.98 13.35
N THR A 116 10.05 7.09 12.64
CA THR A 116 8.75 7.51 12.09
C THR A 116 8.21 6.61 10.97
N ALA A 117 9.04 5.76 10.36
CA ALA A 117 8.63 4.84 9.29
C ALA A 117 8.27 3.43 9.79
N PHE A 118 8.50 3.10 11.05
CA PHE A 118 8.28 1.74 11.60
C PHE A 118 6.79 1.47 11.92
N PHE A 119 5.92 1.62 10.94
CA PHE A 119 4.48 1.53 11.13
C PHE A 119 4.03 0.22 11.75
N ALA A 120 4.62 -0.91 11.35
CA ALA A 120 4.24 -2.20 11.91
C ALA A 120 4.63 -2.30 13.40
N LEU A 121 5.81 -1.77 13.78
CA LEU A 121 6.21 -1.69 15.19
C LEU A 121 5.26 -0.81 16.01
N HIS A 122 4.89 0.36 15.48
CA HIS A 122 3.97 1.25 16.18
C HIS A 122 2.61 0.60 16.42
N LEU A 123 2.07 -0.05 15.38
CA LEU A 123 0.74 -0.67 15.44
C LEU A 123 0.71 -1.90 16.35
N VAL A 124 1.74 -2.76 16.30
CA VAL A 124 1.76 -3.94 17.19
C VAL A 124 1.87 -3.54 18.66
N ARG A 125 2.57 -2.46 18.97
CA ARG A 125 2.64 -1.89 20.34
C ARG A 125 1.31 -1.27 20.79
N GLN A 126 0.45 -0.89 19.85
CA GLN A 126 -0.90 -0.40 20.12
C GLN A 126 -1.95 -1.51 20.18
N GLY A 127 -1.55 -2.77 20.15
CA GLY A 127 -2.45 -3.92 20.31
C GLY A 127 -3.01 -4.53 19.03
N TYR A 128 -2.60 -4.07 17.84
CA TYR A 128 -2.99 -4.69 16.57
C TYR A 128 -2.19 -5.94 16.28
N VAL A 129 -2.79 -6.91 15.58
CA VAL A 129 -2.02 -7.92 14.86
C VAL A 129 -1.66 -7.34 13.49
N VAL A 130 -0.40 -7.44 13.10
CA VAL A 130 0.12 -6.75 11.91
C VAL A 130 0.75 -7.75 10.95
N ALA A 131 0.41 -7.65 9.66
CA ALA A 131 1.07 -8.35 8.57
C ALA A 131 1.93 -7.37 7.77
N ALA A 132 3.25 -7.35 7.99
CA ALA A 132 4.19 -6.59 7.18
C ALA A 132 4.58 -7.40 5.95
N VAL A 133 4.40 -6.84 4.74
CA VAL A 133 4.59 -7.55 3.46
C VAL A 133 5.55 -6.84 2.54
N GLU A 134 6.36 -7.62 1.81
CA GLU A 134 7.33 -7.11 0.85
C GLU A 134 6.71 -6.75 -0.51
N ALA A 135 7.42 -5.93 -1.28
CA ALA A 135 7.02 -5.53 -2.63
C ALA A 135 7.51 -6.53 -3.70
N TYR A 136 6.78 -6.65 -4.80
CA TYR A 136 6.98 -7.63 -5.87
C TYR A 136 8.38 -7.69 -6.48
N PRO A 137 9.20 -6.66 -6.62
CA PRO A 137 10.53 -6.84 -7.18
C PRO A 137 11.37 -7.84 -6.40
N PHE A 138 11.23 -7.84 -5.09
CA PHE A 138 12.04 -8.65 -4.19
C PHE A 138 11.56 -10.10 -4.07
N ASN A 139 10.32 -10.37 -4.47
CA ASN A 139 9.79 -11.74 -4.53
C ASN A 139 9.75 -12.33 -5.96
N LEU A 140 9.88 -11.50 -7.00
CA LEU A 140 9.85 -11.92 -8.40
C LEU A 140 11.24 -12.25 -8.95
N LEU A 141 12.27 -11.50 -8.55
CA LEU A 141 13.65 -11.73 -8.96
C LEU A 141 14.37 -12.65 -7.97
N THR A 142 15.15 -13.60 -8.48
CA THR A 142 16.05 -14.40 -7.65
C THR A 142 17.15 -13.51 -7.03
N PRO A 143 17.84 -13.96 -5.97
CA PRO A 143 18.98 -13.21 -5.41
C PRO A 143 20.06 -12.91 -6.45
N GLU A 144 20.34 -13.82 -7.39
CA GLU A 144 21.29 -13.66 -8.47
C GLU A 144 20.83 -12.59 -9.46
N GLU A 145 19.55 -12.61 -9.86
CA GLU A 145 18.96 -11.58 -10.73
C GLU A 145 18.99 -10.20 -10.04
N GLN A 146 18.65 -10.11 -8.76
CA GLN A 146 18.72 -8.85 -7.99
C GLN A 146 20.15 -8.31 -7.95
N LYS A 147 21.15 -9.17 -7.73
CA LYS A 147 22.56 -8.80 -7.75
C LYS A 147 23.01 -8.32 -9.12
N ALA A 148 22.55 -8.98 -10.21
CA ALA A 148 22.87 -8.62 -11.59
C ALA A 148 22.24 -7.28 -12.00
N SER A 149 21.13 -6.88 -11.41
CA SER A 149 20.39 -5.64 -11.70
C SER A 149 21.09 -4.34 -11.30
N LYS A 150 22.35 -4.39 -10.88
CA LYS A 150 23.14 -3.23 -10.44
C LYS A 150 22.49 -2.39 -9.33
N GLY A 151 21.65 -3.01 -8.52
CA GLY A 151 21.03 -2.42 -7.32
C GLY A 151 19.94 -1.37 -7.62
N GLY A 152 19.34 -0.83 -6.56
CA GLY A 152 18.42 0.31 -6.60
C GLY A 152 17.31 0.16 -7.63
N MET A 153 17.15 1.17 -8.48
CA MET A 153 16.10 1.22 -9.52
C MET A 153 16.29 0.18 -10.64
N GLY A 154 17.47 -0.43 -10.76
CA GLY A 154 17.73 -1.55 -11.68
C GLY A 154 16.85 -2.76 -11.36
N VAL A 155 16.77 -3.14 -10.08
CA VAL A 155 15.92 -4.23 -9.60
C VAL A 155 14.46 -4.02 -10.00
N TRP A 156 13.96 -2.79 -9.88
CA TRP A 156 12.57 -2.45 -10.25
C TRP A 156 12.32 -2.59 -11.76
N ARG A 157 13.24 -2.08 -12.58
CA ARG A 157 13.14 -2.17 -14.05
C ARG A 157 13.19 -3.62 -14.53
N ASP A 158 14.11 -4.42 -13.99
CA ASP A 158 14.27 -5.80 -14.37
C ASP A 158 13.07 -6.65 -13.94
N ALA A 159 12.53 -6.41 -12.74
CA ALA A 159 11.31 -7.04 -12.27
C ALA A 159 10.09 -6.64 -13.13
N ALA A 160 9.93 -5.36 -13.47
CA ALA A 160 8.86 -4.92 -14.36
C ALA A 160 8.95 -5.57 -15.73
N SER A 161 10.17 -5.66 -16.30
CA SER A 161 10.42 -6.34 -17.58
C SER A 161 10.13 -7.84 -17.50
N LYS A 162 10.47 -8.49 -16.39
CA LYS A 162 10.16 -9.91 -16.15
C LYS A 162 8.67 -10.13 -16.02
N LEU A 163 7.97 -9.30 -15.22
CA LEU A 163 6.53 -9.37 -15.06
C LEU A 163 5.79 -9.20 -16.40
N ALA A 164 6.16 -8.18 -17.19
CA ALA A 164 5.54 -7.92 -18.49
C ALA A 164 5.71 -9.07 -19.49
N ARG A 165 6.83 -9.82 -19.41
CA ARG A 165 7.04 -11.01 -20.25
C ARG A 165 6.24 -12.22 -19.76
N GLN A 166 6.12 -12.41 -18.44
CA GLN A 166 5.45 -13.58 -17.86
C GLN A 166 3.93 -13.40 -17.81
N GLU A 167 3.48 -12.19 -17.52
CA GLU A 167 2.07 -11.85 -17.30
C GLU A 167 1.74 -10.51 -17.99
N PRO A 168 1.67 -10.44 -19.33
CA PRO A 168 1.54 -9.19 -20.07
C PRO A 168 0.25 -8.42 -19.77
N GLY A 169 -0.77 -9.10 -19.24
CA GLY A 169 -2.02 -8.47 -18.77
C GLY A 169 -1.91 -7.79 -17.41
N TRP A 170 -0.84 -8.01 -16.65
CA TRP A 170 -0.71 -7.59 -15.26
C TRP A 170 0.29 -6.44 -15.11
N THR A 171 -0.13 -5.32 -14.52
CA THR A 171 0.78 -4.20 -14.23
C THR A 171 1.55 -4.43 -12.93
N GLY A 172 2.67 -3.75 -12.77
CA GLY A 172 3.40 -3.79 -11.50
C GLY A 172 2.57 -3.26 -10.33
N MET A 173 1.75 -2.20 -10.55
CA MET A 173 0.81 -1.72 -9.52
C MET A 173 -0.30 -2.74 -9.22
N GLY A 174 -0.77 -3.44 -10.24
CA GLY A 174 -1.69 -4.57 -10.09
C GLY A 174 -1.09 -5.68 -9.23
N ARG A 175 0.19 -6.01 -9.46
CA ARG A 175 0.94 -6.98 -8.67
C ARG A 175 1.08 -6.54 -7.21
N LEU A 176 1.52 -5.31 -6.96
CA LEU A 176 1.64 -4.74 -5.62
C LEU A 176 0.30 -4.75 -4.85
N THR A 177 -0.79 -4.40 -5.54
CA THR A 177 -2.15 -4.46 -4.99
C THR A 177 -2.57 -5.87 -4.64
N HIS A 178 -2.31 -6.83 -5.53
CA HIS A 178 -2.62 -8.25 -5.33
C HIS A 178 -1.86 -8.81 -4.13
N ASP A 179 -0.55 -8.61 -4.07
CA ASP A 179 0.30 -9.12 -2.99
C ASP A 179 -0.15 -8.58 -1.62
N THR A 180 -0.53 -7.29 -1.56
CA THR A 180 -1.11 -6.69 -0.35
C THR A 180 -2.44 -7.34 0.06
N ARG A 181 -3.32 -7.63 -0.90
CA ARG A 181 -4.59 -8.33 -0.65
C ARG A 181 -4.40 -9.77 -0.21
N ARG A 182 -3.36 -10.46 -0.74
CA ARG A 182 -3.01 -11.81 -0.30
C ARG A 182 -2.49 -11.85 1.14
N ALA A 183 -1.75 -10.81 1.57
CA ALA A 183 -1.36 -10.68 2.98
C ALA A 183 -2.58 -10.54 3.91
N ALA A 184 -3.66 -9.90 3.44
CA ALA A 184 -4.91 -9.83 4.21
C ALA A 184 -5.58 -11.19 4.37
N ASP A 185 -5.38 -12.17 3.47
CA ASP A 185 -5.90 -13.53 3.64
C ASP A 185 -5.22 -14.23 4.81
N LEU A 186 -3.88 -14.12 4.91
CA LEU A 186 -3.13 -14.68 6.04
C LEU A 186 -3.57 -14.04 7.36
N LEU A 187 -3.72 -12.71 7.37
CA LEU A 187 -4.13 -11.97 8.53
C LEU A 187 -5.56 -12.35 8.99
N ALA A 188 -6.49 -12.46 8.04
CA ALA A 188 -7.88 -12.86 8.33
C ALA A 188 -8.02 -14.31 8.81
N ALA A 189 -7.08 -15.17 8.46
CA ALA A 189 -7.07 -16.56 8.88
C ALA A 189 -6.48 -16.76 10.30
N ASP A 190 -5.82 -15.76 10.87
CA ASP A 190 -5.27 -15.84 12.22
C ASP A 190 -6.39 -15.81 13.27
N THR A 191 -6.34 -16.77 14.21
CA THR A 191 -7.40 -16.94 15.23
C THR A 191 -7.52 -15.78 16.21
N GLN A 192 -6.50 -14.96 16.35
CA GLN A 192 -6.47 -13.78 17.19
C GLN A 192 -6.84 -12.48 16.44
N VAL A 193 -7.18 -12.58 15.17
CA VAL A 193 -7.67 -11.45 14.36
C VAL A 193 -9.18 -11.52 14.20
N ASP A 194 -9.83 -10.38 14.34
CA ASP A 194 -11.22 -10.21 13.94
C ASP A 194 -11.25 -9.88 12.42
N PRO A 195 -11.70 -10.80 11.55
CA PRO A 195 -11.69 -10.57 10.11
C PRO A 195 -12.64 -9.47 9.65
N ALA A 196 -13.57 -9.02 10.51
CA ALA A 196 -14.42 -7.87 10.24
C ALA A 196 -13.72 -6.52 10.53
N ARG A 197 -12.55 -6.54 11.16
CA ARG A 197 -11.77 -5.37 11.55
C ARG A 197 -10.37 -5.39 10.95
N LEU A 198 -10.30 -5.34 9.61
CA LEU A 198 -9.03 -5.26 8.87
C LEU A 198 -8.80 -3.85 8.35
N ALA A 199 -7.57 -3.37 8.46
CA ALA A 199 -7.12 -2.10 7.89
C ALA A 199 -5.84 -2.30 7.07
N VAL A 200 -5.49 -1.29 6.30
CA VAL A 200 -4.22 -1.23 5.57
C VAL A 200 -3.56 0.13 5.79
N MET A 201 -2.27 0.12 6.06
CA MET A 201 -1.49 1.35 6.29
C MET A 201 -0.13 1.25 5.62
N GLY A 202 0.27 2.28 4.86
CA GLY A 202 1.57 2.29 4.20
C GLY A 202 2.13 3.68 3.96
N HIS A 203 3.46 3.74 3.78
CA HIS A 203 4.20 4.97 3.48
C HIS A 203 4.78 4.91 2.07
N SER A 204 4.76 6.03 1.32
CA SER A 204 5.42 6.13 0.01
C SER A 204 4.93 5.02 -0.95
N LEU A 205 5.80 4.09 -1.37
CA LEU A 205 5.42 2.89 -2.10
C LEU A 205 4.33 2.10 -1.37
N GLY A 206 4.49 1.88 -0.06
CA GLY A 206 3.48 1.21 0.76
C GLY A 206 2.17 1.98 0.81
N GLY A 207 2.20 3.31 0.71
CA GLY A 207 1.03 4.17 0.58
C GLY A 207 0.28 3.91 -0.73
N LYS A 208 1.00 3.75 -1.86
CA LYS A 208 0.42 3.34 -3.14
C LYS A 208 -0.25 1.96 -3.03
N MET A 209 0.44 0.99 -2.43
CA MET A 209 -0.07 -0.37 -2.20
C MET A 209 -1.31 -0.35 -1.30
N ALA A 210 -1.27 0.38 -0.20
CA ALA A 210 -2.37 0.52 0.75
C ALA A 210 -3.59 1.17 0.11
N PHE A 211 -3.39 2.22 -0.69
CA PHE A 211 -4.45 2.92 -1.39
C PHE A 211 -5.25 1.99 -2.32
N TYR A 212 -4.57 1.34 -3.27
CA TYR A 212 -5.27 0.48 -4.23
C TYR A 212 -5.86 -0.77 -3.57
N ALA A 213 -5.14 -1.42 -2.66
CA ALA A 213 -5.67 -2.57 -1.95
C ALA A 213 -6.91 -2.21 -1.13
N GLY A 214 -6.85 -1.10 -0.38
CA GLY A 214 -7.95 -0.66 0.46
C GLY A 214 -9.17 -0.16 -0.32
N CYS A 215 -8.97 0.49 -1.47
CA CYS A 215 -10.06 0.93 -2.33
C CYS A 215 -10.78 -0.22 -3.05
N LEU A 216 -10.07 -1.31 -3.36
CA LEU A 216 -10.57 -2.39 -4.21
C LEU A 216 -10.95 -3.66 -3.42
N ASP A 217 -10.54 -3.79 -2.17
CA ASP A 217 -10.89 -4.94 -1.33
C ASP A 217 -11.83 -4.52 -0.19
N PRO A 218 -13.09 -4.98 -0.20
CA PRO A 218 -14.11 -4.55 0.77
C PRO A 218 -13.85 -5.06 2.20
N ARG A 219 -12.90 -5.96 2.39
CA ARG A 219 -12.50 -6.42 3.72
C ARG A 219 -11.84 -5.33 4.53
N PHE A 220 -11.13 -4.41 3.89
CA PHE A 220 -10.53 -3.28 4.58
C PHE A 220 -11.59 -2.26 5.01
N LYS A 221 -11.58 -1.92 6.30
CA LYS A 221 -12.49 -0.97 6.94
C LYS A 221 -11.87 0.40 7.17
N ALA A 222 -10.55 0.51 6.98
CA ALA A 222 -9.82 1.77 7.03
C ALA A 222 -8.56 1.70 6.17
N ILE A 223 -8.21 2.82 5.54
CA ILE A 223 -7.00 3.01 4.74
C ILE A 223 -6.22 4.18 5.33
N VAL A 224 -4.94 3.98 5.63
CA VAL A 224 -4.01 5.07 5.93
C VAL A 224 -2.90 5.05 4.88
N ALA A 225 -2.77 6.12 4.11
CA ALA A 225 -1.68 6.27 3.15
C ALA A 225 -0.85 7.51 3.50
N SER A 226 0.47 7.35 3.50
CA SER A 226 1.41 8.42 3.84
C SER A 226 2.23 8.81 2.64
N ASP A 227 2.07 10.05 2.20
CA ASP A 227 2.87 10.78 1.22
C ASP A 227 3.25 9.94 -0.02
N PHE A 228 2.24 9.41 -0.70
CA PHE A 228 2.39 8.46 -1.80
C PHE A 228 2.18 9.07 -3.19
N GLY A 229 1.68 10.29 -3.25
CA GLY A 229 1.33 10.98 -4.48
C GLY A 229 -0.08 10.63 -4.97
N LEU A 230 -1.12 11.22 -4.36
CA LEU A 230 -2.52 11.03 -4.77
C LEU A 230 -2.77 11.51 -6.20
N ALA A 231 -2.12 12.58 -6.64
CA ALA A 231 -2.20 13.06 -8.02
C ALA A 231 -1.20 12.33 -8.92
N TRP A 232 -1.57 12.08 -10.20
CA TRP A 232 -0.69 11.46 -11.19
C TRP A 232 0.67 12.14 -11.36
N ASP A 233 0.71 13.47 -11.20
CA ASP A 233 1.89 14.28 -11.46
C ASP A 233 2.66 14.68 -10.18
N SER A 234 2.19 14.25 -9.00
CA SER A 234 2.82 14.58 -7.71
C SER A 234 3.91 13.61 -7.27
N SER A 235 4.09 12.49 -7.96
CA SER A 235 5.03 11.44 -7.61
C SER A 235 5.54 10.72 -8.87
N ASN A 236 6.30 9.65 -8.68
CA ASN A 236 6.94 8.89 -9.75
C ASN A 236 6.03 7.87 -10.48
N TRP A 237 4.76 8.19 -10.67
CA TRP A 237 3.81 7.29 -11.36
C TRP A 237 4.19 6.94 -12.80
N GLY A 238 5.00 7.79 -13.44
CA GLY A 238 5.53 7.55 -14.79
C GLY A 238 6.57 6.43 -14.88
N ASP A 239 7.04 5.91 -13.76
CA ASP A 239 8.00 4.82 -13.74
C ASP A 239 7.38 3.52 -14.26
N ALA A 240 8.11 2.84 -15.15
CA ALA A 240 7.62 1.66 -15.88
C ALA A 240 7.17 0.50 -14.97
N TRP A 241 7.69 0.43 -13.75
CA TRP A 241 7.34 -0.62 -12.80
C TRP A 241 5.99 -0.47 -12.10
N TYR A 242 5.24 0.62 -12.33
CA TYR A 242 3.86 0.75 -11.85
C TYR A 242 2.87 0.31 -12.91
N PHE A 243 2.65 1.16 -13.92
CA PHE A 243 1.64 0.91 -14.96
C PHE A 243 2.25 0.65 -16.33
N GLY A 244 3.55 0.93 -16.51
CA GLY A 244 4.22 0.82 -17.79
C GLY A 244 3.52 1.66 -18.86
N ASP A 245 3.42 1.12 -20.07
CA ASP A 245 2.80 1.80 -21.20
C ASP A 245 1.29 2.06 -21.04
N LYS A 246 0.63 1.38 -20.10
CA LYS A 246 -0.81 1.57 -19.83
C LYS A 246 -1.13 2.92 -19.20
N LEU A 247 -0.19 3.58 -18.52
CA LEU A 247 -0.44 4.85 -17.81
C LEU A 247 -1.05 5.92 -18.72
N LYS A 248 -0.51 6.07 -19.93
CA LYS A 248 -1.01 7.09 -20.88
C LYS A 248 -2.46 6.83 -21.27
N ALA A 249 -2.81 5.59 -21.58
CA ALA A 249 -4.19 5.21 -21.91
C ALA A 249 -5.12 5.42 -20.71
N MET A 250 -4.72 4.97 -19.51
CA MET A 250 -5.52 5.15 -18.28
C MET A 250 -5.86 6.61 -18.01
N ARG A 251 -4.88 7.52 -18.19
CA ARG A 251 -5.10 8.96 -18.04
C ARG A 251 -6.04 9.51 -19.11
N ALA A 252 -5.87 9.11 -20.37
CA ALA A 252 -6.74 9.50 -21.47
C ALA A 252 -8.19 9.02 -21.27
N ASP A 253 -8.36 7.84 -20.67
CA ASP A 253 -9.64 7.25 -20.32
C ASP A 253 -10.26 7.86 -19.04
N GLY A 254 -9.62 8.87 -18.47
CA GLY A 254 -10.10 9.59 -17.30
C GLY A 254 -10.02 8.80 -15.99
N LEU A 255 -9.20 7.73 -15.90
CA LEU A 255 -8.95 7.07 -14.62
C LEU A 255 -8.08 7.95 -13.74
N SER A 256 -8.56 8.27 -12.55
CA SER A 256 -7.81 9.01 -11.52
C SER A 256 -8.01 8.40 -10.14
N GLN A 257 -7.02 8.57 -9.27
CA GLN A 257 -7.10 8.14 -7.89
C GLN A 257 -8.23 8.84 -7.13
N GLU A 258 -8.48 10.11 -7.46
CA GLU A 258 -9.61 10.88 -6.92
C GLU A 258 -10.95 10.19 -7.19
N GLN A 259 -11.18 9.77 -8.44
CA GLN A 259 -12.41 9.08 -8.82
C GLN A 259 -12.54 7.74 -8.11
N LEU A 260 -11.44 6.97 -8.00
CA LEU A 260 -11.44 5.70 -7.26
C LEU A 260 -11.79 5.93 -5.79
N LEU A 261 -11.21 6.96 -5.19
CA LEU A 261 -11.51 7.36 -3.82
C LEU A 261 -12.97 7.79 -3.64
N ALA A 262 -13.53 8.51 -4.62
CA ALA A 262 -14.91 8.97 -4.61
C ALA A 262 -15.95 7.83 -4.60
N VAL A 263 -15.65 6.70 -5.27
CA VAL A 263 -16.56 5.53 -5.33
C VAL A 263 -16.23 4.47 -4.28
N THR A 264 -15.24 4.71 -3.45
CA THR A 264 -14.83 3.79 -2.37
C THR A 264 -15.55 4.17 -1.09
N SER A 265 -16.29 3.25 -0.48
CA SER A 265 -16.94 3.48 0.81
C SER A 265 -15.97 3.39 2.01
N THR A 266 -14.80 2.79 1.82
CA THR A 266 -13.79 2.64 2.89
C THR A 266 -13.27 4.02 3.33
N PRO A 267 -13.27 4.33 4.62
CA PRO A 267 -12.65 5.54 5.16
C PRO A 267 -11.16 5.61 4.85
N PHE A 268 -10.67 6.82 4.57
CA PHE A 268 -9.31 7.08 4.13
C PHE A 268 -8.69 8.23 4.91
N PHE A 269 -7.46 8.02 5.38
CA PHE A 269 -6.64 9.04 6.02
C PHE A 269 -5.35 9.24 5.22
N LEU A 270 -5.11 10.45 4.75
CA LEU A 270 -3.88 10.86 4.08
C LEU A 270 -2.95 11.60 5.06
N ILE A 271 -1.78 11.04 5.30
CA ILE A 271 -0.66 11.78 5.88
C ILE A 271 0.06 12.45 4.72
N ALA A 272 -0.05 13.74 4.60
CA ALA A 272 0.50 14.54 3.50
C ALA A 272 1.84 15.17 3.88
N GLY A 273 2.72 15.29 2.90
CA GLY A 273 4.07 15.83 3.07
C GLY A 273 4.63 16.39 1.77
N GLN A 274 5.64 15.76 1.20
CA GLN A 274 6.34 16.24 0.01
C GLN A 274 5.54 16.03 -1.28
N TYR A 275 4.94 14.84 -1.46
CA TYR A 275 4.21 14.47 -2.68
C TYR A 275 2.73 14.80 -2.59
N ASP A 276 2.18 14.75 -1.40
CA ASP A 276 0.80 15.06 -1.10
C ASP A 276 0.76 16.31 -0.20
N SER A 277 0.43 17.45 -0.78
CA SER A 277 0.26 18.69 -0.04
C SER A 277 -1.20 19.16 -0.06
N GLN A 278 -1.54 20.12 0.80
CA GLN A 278 -2.85 20.75 0.74
C GLN A 278 -3.15 21.33 -0.66
N ALA A 279 -2.12 21.79 -1.37
CA ALA A 279 -2.29 22.33 -2.72
C ALA A 279 -2.54 21.26 -3.78
N SER A 280 -1.89 20.09 -3.68
CA SER A 280 -2.01 19.00 -4.67
C SER A 280 -3.15 18.02 -4.36
N ALA A 281 -3.24 17.52 -3.13
CA ALA A 281 -4.20 16.50 -2.72
C ALA A 281 -5.50 17.08 -2.14
N GLY A 282 -5.46 18.27 -1.55
CA GLY A 282 -6.63 18.90 -0.93
C GLY A 282 -7.84 19.02 -1.85
N PRO A 283 -7.71 19.61 -3.07
CA PRO A 283 -8.80 19.71 -4.04
C PRO A 283 -9.37 18.36 -4.46
N MET A 284 -8.51 17.32 -4.60
CA MET A 284 -8.93 15.96 -4.97
C MET A 284 -9.77 15.33 -3.86
N LEU A 285 -9.36 15.48 -2.61
CA LEU A 285 -10.14 14.99 -1.46
C LEU A 285 -11.48 15.70 -1.34
N GLU A 286 -11.50 17.03 -1.58
CA GLU A 286 -12.74 17.81 -1.53
C GLU A 286 -13.72 17.39 -2.65
N SER A 287 -13.22 17.15 -3.86
CA SER A 287 -14.01 16.62 -4.97
C SER A 287 -14.59 15.23 -4.62
N ALA A 288 -13.75 14.34 -4.11
CA ALA A 288 -14.19 13.00 -3.68
C ALA A 288 -15.23 13.06 -2.55
N ARG A 289 -15.09 13.98 -1.57
CA ARG A 289 -16.09 14.21 -0.51
C ARG A 289 -17.46 14.60 -1.09
N LYS A 290 -17.50 15.53 -2.03
CA LYS A 290 -18.74 15.97 -2.68
C LYS A 290 -19.46 14.80 -3.36
N VAL A 291 -18.71 13.95 -4.08
CA VAL A 291 -19.29 12.77 -4.72
C VAL A 291 -19.80 11.79 -3.68
N ARG A 292 -19.04 11.48 -2.63
CA ARG A 292 -19.48 10.60 -1.53
C ARG A 292 -20.74 11.14 -0.84
N ALA A 293 -20.79 12.43 -0.56
CA ALA A 293 -21.95 13.06 0.07
C ALA A 293 -23.21 12.95 -0.80
N SER A 294 -23.08 13.13 -2.12
CA SER A 294 -24.21 12.94 -3.05
C SER A 294 -24.73 11.50 -3.12
N GLN A 295 -23.91 10.53 -2.69
CA GLN A 295 -24.28 9.11 -2.60
C GLN A 295 -24.73 8.71 -1.19
N GLY A 296 -24.93 9.66 -0.28
CA GLY A 296 -25.30 9.39 1.11
C GLY A 296 -24.19 8.74 1.96
N GLN A 297 -22.95 8.75 1.47
CA GLN A 297 -21.80 8.23 2.20
C GLN A 297 -21.28 9.31 3.15
N GLY A 298 -21.01 8.91 4.40
CA GLY A 298 -20.48 9.81 5.42
C GLY A 298 -19.07 10.31 5.10
N ASP A 299 -18.65 11.36 5.80
CA ASP A 299 -17.30 11.94 5.71
C ASP A 299 -16.27 10.98 6.35
N GLY A 300 -15.65 10.18 5.52
CA GLY A 300 -14.58 9.26 5.91
C GLY A 300 -13.22 9.66 5.33
N LEU A 301 -13.11 10.83 4.64
CA LEU A 301 -11.86 11.29 4.02
C LEU A 301 -11.19 12.35 4.90
N VAL A 302 -10.01 12.03 5.43
CA VAL A 302 -9.24 12.91 6.31
C VAL A 302 -7.85 13.13 5.72
N MET A 303 -7.31 14.33 5.90
CA MET A 303 -5.95 14.68 5.53
C MET A 303 -5.28 15.41 6.68
N PHE A 304 -4.04 15.07 6.94
CA PHE A 304 -3.14 15.80 7.83
C PHE A 304 -1.90 16.18 7.04
N ASP A 305 -1.78 17.45 6.65
CA ASP A 305 -0.60 17.97 5.97
C ASP A 305 0.39 18.48 7.04
N HIS A 306 1.54 17.83 7.12
CA HIS A 306 2.58 18.21 8.09
C HIS A 306 3.60 19.20 7.52
N HIS A 307 3.41 19.67 6.26
CA HIS A 307 4.21 20.70 5.60
C HIS A 307 5.74 20.50 5.65
N SER A 308 6.18 19.26 5.77
CA SER A 308 7.61 18.90 5.80
C SER A 308 7.91 17.82 4.76
N GLY A 309 9.15 17.36 4.68
CA GLY A 309 9.58 16.43 3.64
C GLY A 309 8.79 15.12 3.57
N HIS A 310 9.37 14.12 2.92
CA HIS A 310 8.69 12.87 2.59
C HIS A 310 8.32 12.00 3.82
N GLN A 311 9.12 12.06 4.89
CA GLN A 311 8.89 11.23 6.08
C GLN A 311 7.73 11.78 6.93
N PRO A 312 6.84 10.94 7.46
CA PRO A 312 5.79 11.39 8.36
C PRO A 312 6.39 11.96 9.65
N THR A 313 5.67 12.90 10.26
CA THR A 313 6.05 13.49 11.54
C THR A 313 5.33 12.79 12.70
N TRP A 314 5.86 12.91 13.92
CA TRP A 314 5.20 12.34 15.09
C TRP A 314 3.76 12.88 15.32
N PRO A 315 3.48 14.20 15.15
CA PRO A 315 2.11 14.68 15.20
C PRO A 315 1.18 14.04 14.15
N SER A 316 1.62 13.90 12.91
CA SER A 316 0.82 13.28 11.85
C SER A 316 0.54 11.80 12.12
N LEU A 317 1.53 11.07 12.66
CA LEU A 317 1.37 9.67 13.07
C LEU A 317 0.36 9.53 14.22
N LYS A 318 0.48 10.36 15.27
CA LYS A 318 -0.46 10.35 16.38
C LYS A 318 -1.89 10.62 15.91
N ALA A 319 -2.09 11.58 15.01
CA ALA A 319 -3.39 11.86 14.42
C ALA A 319 -3.95 10.66 13.64
N ALA A 320 -3.11 10.03 12.79
CA ALA A 320 -3.50 8.87 12.00
C ALA A 320 -3.85 7.67 12.90
N TYR A 321 -3.05 7.38 13.92
CA TYR A 321 -3.31 6.26 14.83
C TYR A 321 -4.56 6.48 15.69
N ALA A 322 -4.79 7.70 16.19
CA ALA A 322 -6.01 8.03 16.91
C ALA A 322 -7.25 7.88 16.02
N TRP A 323 -7.14 8.29 14.74
CA TRP A 323 -8.21 8.10 13.75
C TRP A 323 -8.43 6.61 13.46
N LEU A 324 -7.35 5.85 13.21
CA LEU A 324 -7.41 4.42 12.94
C LEU A 324 -8.04 3.65 14.09
N ALA A 325 -7.65 3.94 15.33
CA ALA A 325 -8.21 3.29 16.50
C ALA A 325 -9.73 3.45 16.59
N ARG A 326 -10.24 4.67 16.37
CA ARG A 326 -11.69 4.91 16.31
C ARG A 326 -12.40 4.13 15.19
N ARG A 327 -11.77 4.02 14.00
CA ARG A 327 -12.36 3.29 12.87
C ARG A 327 -12.34 1.78 13.03
N MET A 328 -11.40 1.28 13.83
CA MET A 328 -11.19 -0.15 14.08
C MET A 328 -11.77 -0.62 15.41
N ASP A 329 -12.50 0.25 16.12
CA ASP A 329 -13.04 -0.04 17.46
C ASP A 329 -11.94 -0.58 18.40
N MET A 330 -10.83 0.14 18.43
CA MET A 330 -9.69 -0.12 19.30
C MET A 330 -9.66 0.91 20.44
N PRO A 331 -9.08 0.56 21.58
CA PRO A 331 -8.83 1.53 22.65
C PRO A 331 -8.08 2.76 22.14
N ALA A 332 -8.30 3.92 22.78
CA ALA A 332 -7.53 5.12 22.47
C ALA A 332 -6.02 4.82 22.63
N PRO A 333 -5.18 5.19 21.64
CA PRO A 333 -3.77 4.87 21.71
C PRO A 333 -3.08 5.55 22.90
N ASP A 334 -2.28 4.79 23.63
CA ASP A 334 -1.25 5.36 24.49
C ASP A 334 -0.01 5.67 23.63
N PHE A 335 0.34 6.94 23.55
CA PHE A 335 1.46 7.40 22.73
C PHE A 335 2.81 7.42 23.45
N ALA A 336 2.90 6.96 24.71
CA ALA A 336 4.15 6.97 25.47
C ALA A 336 5.31 6.28 24.72
N HIS A 337 5.01 5.17 24.01
CA HIS A 337 6.01 4.48 23.20
C HIS A 337 6.46 5.28 21.97
N LEU A 338 5.59 6.09 21.35
CA LEU A 338 5.97 6.98 20.24
C LEU A 338 6.79 8.16 20.75
N ASP A 339 6.48 8.67 21.92
CA ASP A 339 7.26 9.74 22.55
C ASP A 339 8.67 9.26 22.93
N ALA A 340 8.80 8.01 23.40
CA ALA A 340 10.09 7.37 23.61
C ALA A 340 10.91 7.26 22.31
N LEU A 341 10.30 6.78 21.22
CA LEU A 341 10.95 6.70 19.92
C LEU A 341 11.35 8.07 19.36
N ALA A 342 10.51 9.09 19.57
CA ALA A 342 10.83 10.47 19.19
C ALA A 342 12.04 11.00 19.96
N GLY A 343 12.13 10.68 21.25
CA GLY A 343 13.28 11.01 22.10
C GLY A 343 14.58 10.35 21.61
N GLU A 344 14.54 9.07 21.26
CA GLU A 344 15.69 8.35 20.70
C GLU A 344 16.16 8.98 19.39
N GLN A 345 15.24 9.31 18.48
CA GLN A 345 15.56 9.96 17.20
C GLN A 345 16.19 11.34 17.39
N ALA A 346 15.65 12.15 18.31
CA ALA A 346 16.20 13.46 18.63
C ALA A 346 17.60 13.39 19.28
N ALA A 347 17.87 12.36 20.07
CA ALA A 347 19.17 12.13 20.67
C ALA A 347 20.23 11.71 19.64
N ALA A 348 19.85 10.90 18.65
CA ALA A 348 20.74 10.42 17.59
C ALA A 348 21.08 11.50 16.54
N GLY A 349 20.24 12.53 16.40
CA GLY A 349 20.45 13.66 15.48
C GLY A 349 21.32 14.80 16.04
N LYS A 350 21.79 14.67 17.30
CA LYS A 350 22.73 15.60 17.94
C LYS A 350 24.16 15.05 17.90
#